data_22d594451dae5f548002d88604c9c61d
#
_entry.id   22d594451dae5f548002d88604c9c61d
#
_cell.length_a   1.000
_cell.length_b   1.000
_cell.length_c   1.000
_cell.angle_alpha   90.00
_cell.angle_beta   90.00
_cell.angle_gamma   90.00
#
_symmetry.space_group_name_H-M   'P 1'
#
loop_
_entity.id
_entity.type
_entity.pdbx_description
1 polymer ?
#
loop_
_entity_poly.entity_id
_entity_poly.type
_entity_poly.pdbx_seq_one_letter_code
_entity_poly.pdbx_strand_id
1 'polypeptide(L)'
;PSETIVTEDIKQEKKVVVRKEKYVDDDGVEKTKKIKENVYATIAHYKKSAEANLRLTYRITDVISGLPIYSGTVKSEAKFFHEWATYEGDKRALSSQYERLVGNEEKFAPSRSELFMQAAETLPNKLMEKIFDHYSN
;
A
#
# COMPACT_ATOMS: atom_id res chain seq x y z
N PRO A 1 -9.07 17.50 -4.81
CA PRO A 1 -8.14 17.09 -5.86
C PRO A 1 -7.48 15.76 -5.52
N SER A 2 -7.16 14.99 -6.53
CA SER A 2 -6.42 13.75 -6.38
C SER A 2 -4.97 13.95 -6.85
N GLU A 3 -4.04 13.35 -6.11
CA GLU A 3 -2.62 13.43 -6.44
C GLU A 3 -2.01 12.03 -6.31
N THR A 4 -1.17 11.65 -7.27
CA THR A 4 -0.43 10.40 -7.22
C THR A 4 0.99 10.71 -6.77
N ILE A 5 1.42 10.07 -5.69
CA ILE A 5 2.75 10.27 -5.11
C ILE A 5 3.50 8.95 -5.20
N VAL A 6 4.73 9.00 -5.73
CA VAL A 6 5.65 7.85 -5.76
C VAL A 6 6.87 8.20 -4.94
N THR A 7 7.19 7.37 -3.97
CA THR A 7 8.40 7.52 -3.15
C THR A 7 9.34 6.35 -3.38
N GLU A 8 10.64 6.61 -3.34
CA GLU A 8 11.69 5.62 -3.49
C GLU A 8 12.62 5.68 -2.28
N ASP A 9 12.95 4.53 -1.73
CA ASP A 9 13.90 4.40 -0.63
C ASP A 9 14.90 3.30 -0.99
N ILE A 10 16.19 3.64 -0.95
CA ILE A 10 17.27 2.71 -1.32
C ILE A 10 17.98 2.25 -0.05
N LYS A 11 18.07 0.95 0.14
CA LYS A 11 18.73 0.33 1.29
C LYS A 11 19.69 -0.75 0.85
N GLN A 12 20.73 -0.93 1.65
CA GLN A 12 21.64 -2.06 1.48
C GLN A 12 21.38 -3.08 2.57
N GLU A 13 21.23 -4.32 2.17
CA GLU A 13 21.03 -5.45 3.09
C GLU A 13 22.26 -6.35 3.07
N LYS A 14 22.63 -6.84 4.25
CA LYS A 14 23.71 -7.78 4.45
C LYS A 14 23.17 -8.97 5.25
N LYS A 15 23.52 -10.17 4.82
CA LYS A 15 23.13 -11.39 5.54
C LYS A 15 24.29 -12.36 5.54
N VAL A 16 24.44 -13.08 6.65
CA VAL A 16 25.37 -14.20 6.74
C VAL A 16 24.62 -15.48 6.44
N VAL A 17 25.05 -16.19 5.42
CA VAL A 17 24.47 -17.49 5.07
C VAL A 17 25.51 -18.59 5.32
N VAL A 18 25.04 -19.78 5.68
CA VAL A 18 25.90 -20.94 5.89
C VAL A 18 25.75 -21.86 4.70
N ARG A 19 26.86 -22.12 4.06
CA ARG A 19 26.95 -23.03 2.93
C ARG A 19 27.66 -24.32 3.39
N LYS A 20 27.16 -25.46 2.97
CA LYS A 20 27.82 -26.73 3.22
C LYS A 20 28.65 -27.13 2.00
N GLU A 21 29.89 -27.47 2.23
CA GLU A 21 30.79 -27.91 1.19
C GLU A 21 31.35 -29.28 1.54
N LYS A 22 31.30 -30.22 0.58
CA LYS A 22 31.83 -31.55 0.74
C LYS A 22 33.29 -31.56 0.31
N TYR A 23 34.13 -32.26 1.08
CA TYR A 23 35.52 -32.43 0.76
C TYR A 23 35.99 -33.82 1.20
N VAL A 24 37.10 -34.28 0.63
CA VAL A 24 37.71 -35.55 1.00
C VAL A 24 38.98 -35.23 1.79
N ASP A 25 39.11 -35.85 2.99
CA ASP A 25 40.28 -35.64 3.84
C ASP A 25 41.46 -36.50 3.40
N ASP A 26 42.61 -36.39 4.09
CA ASP A 26 43.82 -37.12 3.77
C ASP A 26 43.67 -38.64 3.87
N ASP A 27 42.69 -39.12 4.65
CA ASP A 27 42.38 -40.54 4.81
C ASP A 27 41.40 -41.06 3.77
N GLY A 28 40.96 -40.22 2.83
CA GLY A 28 40.00 -40.56 1.80
C GLY A 28 38.56 -40.59 2.28
N VAL A 29 38.28 -40.07 3.44
CA VAL A 29 36.91 -39.99 4.02
C VAL A 29 36.22 -38.72 3.57
N GLU A 30 34.97 -38.85 3.08
CA GLU A 30 34.13 -37.71 2.72
C GLU A 30 33.62 -37.01 3.96
N LYS A 31 33.84 -35.69 4.04
CA LYS A 31 33.41 -34.84 5.14
C LYS A 31 32.66 -33.62 4.62
N THR A 32 31.87 -33.05 5.48
CA THR A 32 31.11 -31.82 5.18
C THR A 32 31.64 -30.66 6.02
N LYS A 33 31.93 -29.56 5.37
CA LYS A 33 32.42 -28.33 5.99
C LYS A 33 31.35 -27.26 5.87
N LYS A 34 31.12 -26.53 6.96
CA LYS A 34 30.23 -25.37 6.97
C LYS A 34 31.05 -24.11 6.71
N ILE A 35 30.65 -23.35 5.70
CA ILE A 35 31.28 -22.09 5.35
C ILE A 35 30.30 -20.95 5.56
N LYS A 36 30.69 -19.96 6.37
CA LYS A 36 29.91 -18.74 6.55
C LYS A 36 30.27 -17.77 5.43
N GLU A 37 29.26 -17.22 4.78
CA GLU A 37 29.42 -16.32 3.68
C GLU A 37 28.57 -15.07 3.89
N ASN A 38 29.15 -13.88 3.69
CA ASN A 38 28.42 -12.63 3.70
C ASN A 38 27.85 -12.40 2.31
N VAL A 39 26.56 -12.13 2.26
CA VAL A 39 25.89 -11.80 1.00
C VAL A 39 25.26 -10.43 1.12
N TYR A 40 25.22 -9.70 0.01
CA TYR A 40 24.79 -8.31 -0.04
C TYR A 40 23.77 -8.13 -1.15
N ALA A 41 22.81 -7.25 -0.90
CA ALA A 41 21.88 -6.80 -1.92
C ALA A 41 21.57 -5.33 -1.71
N THR A 42 21.39 -4.61 -2.81
CA THR A 42 20.89 -3.24 -2.80
C THR A 42 19.42 -3.29 -3.20
N ILE A 43 18.54 -2.74 -2.37
CA ILE A 43 17.11 -2.82 -2.54
C ILE A 43 16.57 -1.42 -2.81
N ALA A 44 15.80 -1.28 -3.88
CA ALA A 44 15.01 -0.08 -4.14
C ALA A 44 13.56 -0.38 -3.76
N HIS A 45 13.06 0.29 -2.74
CA HIS A 45 11.71 0.13 -2.22
C HIS A 45 10.85 1.29 -2.71
N TYR A 46 9.76 0.98 -3.38
CA TYR A 46 8.86 1.96 -3.97
C TYR A 46 7.50 1.90 -3.30
N LYS A 47 6.93 3.07 -3.07
CA LYS A 47 5.57 3.23 -2.57
C LYS A 47 4.83 4.18 -3.51
N LYS A 48 3.66 3.77 -3.94
CA LYS A 48 2.79 4.58 -4.79
C LYS A 48 1.47 4.78 -4.07
N SER A 49 1.03 6.01 -3.93
CA SER A 49 -0.23 6.33 -3.29
C SER A 49 -1.00 7.37 -4.12
N ALA A 50 -2.32 7.27 -4.07
CA ALA A 50 -3.22 8.25 -4.66
C ALA A 50 -4.44 8.37 -3.78
N GLU A 51 -5.02 9.56 -3.72
CA GLU A 51 -6.16 9.85 -2.86
C GLU A 51 -7.12 10.80 -3.56
N ALA A 52 -8.42 10.56 -3.39
CA ALA A 52 -9.47 11.46 -3.80
C ALA A 52 -10.37 11.74 -2.62
N ASN A 53 -10.67 13.02 -2.40
CA ASN A 53 -11.54 13.48 -1.32
C ASN A 53 -12.75 14.18 -1.93
N LEU A 54 -13.95 13.77 -1.48
CA LEU A 54 -15.21 14.37 -1.90
C LEU A 54 -15.94 14.96 -0.70
N ARG A 55 -16.56 16.10 -0.94
CA ARG A 55 -17.42 16.75 0.05
C ARG A 55 -18.77 17.03 -0.60
N LEU A 56 -19.83 16.55 0.03
CA LEU A 56 -21.20 16.84 -0.38
C LEU A 56 -21.87 17.69 0.67
N THR A 57 -22.34 18.86 0.26
CA THR A 57 -23.15 19.72 1.12
C THR A 57 -24.60 19.58 0.71
N TYR A 58 -25.48 19.34 1.67
CA TYR A 58 -26.90 19.15 1.41
C TYR A 58 -27.74 20.05 2.29
N ARG A 59 -28.96 20.28 1.83
CA ARG A 59 -29.95 21.10 2.56
C ARG A 59 -31.33 20.45 2.45
N ILE A 60 -31.99 20.34 3.60
CA ILE A 60 -33.35 19.88 3.65
C ILE A 60 -34.24 21.13 3.80
N THR A 61 -35.19 21.28 2.88
CA THR A 61 -36.05 22.48 2.84
C THR A 61 -37.51 22.06 3.03
N ASP A 62 -38.23 22.86 3.79
CA ASP A 62 -39.70 22.70 3.93
C ASP A 62 -40.35 23.08 2.60
N VAL A 63 -41.13 22.18 2.04
CA VAL A 63 -41.78 22.35 0.73
C VAL A 63 -42.86 23.45 0.77
N ILE A 64 -43.50 23.63 1.90
CA ILE A 64 -44.57 24.61 2.05
C ILE A 64 -44.04 26.02 2.28
N SER A 65 -43.13 26.19 3.22
CA SER A 65 -42.58 27.50 3.58
C SER A 65 -41.41 27.94 2.73
N GLY A 66 -40.71 26.98 2.06
CA GLY A 66 -39.46 27.25 1.37
C GLY A 66 -38.29 27.52 2.26
N LEU A 67 -38.44 27.37 3.58
CA LEU A 67 -37.37 27.63 4.55
C LEU A 67 -36.53 26.39 4.80
N PRO A 68 -35.22 26.55 4.95
CA PRO A 68 -34.37 25.41 5.27
C PRO A 68 -34.64 24.90 6.67
N ILE A 69 -34.78 23.59 6.81
CA ILE A 69 -34.97 22.89 8.09
C ILE A 69 -33.62 22.43 8.64
N TYR A 70 -32.77 21.92 7.77
CA TYR A 70 -31.50 21.35 8.17
C TYR A 70 -30.52 21.39 7.01
N SER A 71 -29.25 21.60 7.32
CA SER A 71 -28.19 21.50 6.34
C SER A 71 -26.99 20.78 6.95
N GLY A 72 -26.22 20.11 6.11
CA GLY A 72 -25.06 19.37 6.58
C GLY A 72 -24.08 19.09 5.47
N THR A 73 -22.97 18.49 5.87
CA THR A 73 -21.90 18.11 4.95
C THR A 73 -21.52 16.68 5.19
N VAL A 74 -21.35 15.93 4.10
CA VAL A 74 -20.85 14.56 4.13
C VAL A 74 -19.55 14.52 3.36
N LYS A 75 -18.55 13.82 3.92
CA LYS A 75 -17.25 13.66 3.30
C LYS A 75 -17.01 12.21 2.96
N SER A 76 -16.32 11.97 1.86
CA SER A 76 -15.90 10.64 1.46
C SER A 76 -14.52 10.71 0.84
N GLU A 77 -13.77 9.61 0.97
CA GLU A 77 -12.45 9.51 0.38
C GLU A 77 -12.24 8.14 -0.25
N ALA A 78 -11.37 8.09 -1.25
CA ALA A 78 -10.87 6.87 -1.83
C ALA A 78 -9.35 6.95 -1.83
N LYS A 79 -8.69 5.87 -1.42
CA LYS A 79 -7.24 5.79 -1.34
C LYS A 79 -6.75 4.59 -2.12
N PHE A 80 -5.62 4.79 -2.80
CA PHE A 80 -4.87 3.73 -3.45
C PHE A 80 -3.47 3.69 -2.85
N PHE A 81 -3.01 2.48 -2.54
CA PHE A 81 -1.66 2.28 -2.03
C PHE A 81 -1.10 0.98 -2.60
N HIS A 82 0.14 1.04 -3.08
CA HIS A 82 0.84 -0.14 -3.58
C HIS A 82 2.33 -0.02 -3.31
N GLU A 83 2.92 -1.12 -2.86
CA GLU A 83 4.35 -1.21 -2.62
C GLU A 83 4.96 -2.30 -3.48
N TRP A 84 6.16 -2.04 -3.96
CA TRP A 84 6.98 -3.04 -4.63
C TRP A 84 8.45 -2.72 -4.40
N ALA A 85 9.31 -3.66 -4.74
CA ALA A 85 10.75 -3.46 -4.62
C ALA A 85 11.46 -4.13 -5.77
N THR A 86 12.65 -3.61 -6.09
CA THR A 86 13.61 -4.24 -6.97
C THR A 86 14.90 -4.42 -6.20
N TYR A 87 15.76 -5.32 -6.64
CA TYR A 87 17.04 -5.53 -5.98
C TYR A 87 18.14 -5.83 -7.00
N GLU A 88 19.37 -5.52 -6.59
CA GLU A 88 20.58 -5.92 -7.27
C GLU A 88 21.45 -6.63 -6.25
N GLY A 89 22.07 -7.75 -6.65
CA GLY A 89 22.94 -8.52 -5.79
C GLY A 89 22.38 -9.89 -5.47
N ASP A 90 22.66 -10.36 -4.26
CA ASP A 90 22.32 -11.72 -3.85
C ASP A 90 20.94 -11.78 -3.20
N LYS A 91 20.03 -12.55 -3.79
CA LYS A 91 18.67 -12.74 -3.26
C LYS A 91 18.65 -13.25 -1.82
N ARG A 92 19.66 -14.02 -1.43
CA ARG A 92 19.75 -14.55 -0.06
C ARG A 92 19.90 -13.48 0.99
N ALA A 93 20.35 -12.28 0.60
CA ALA A 93 20.47 -11.13 1.51
C ALA A 93 19.13 -10.45 1.81
N LEU A 94 18.07 -10.79 1.09
CA LEU A 94 16.76 -10.18 1.28
C LEU A 94 16.07 -10.74 2.53
N SER A 95 15.49 -9.84 3.34
CA SER A 95 14.60 -10.24 4.43
C SER A 95 13.27 -10.75 3.87
N SER A 96 12.49 -11.44 4.70
CA SER A 96 11.15 -11.93 4.29
C SER A 96 10.26 -10.82 3.76
N GLN A 97 10.34 -9.64 4.36
CA GLN A 97 9.56 -8.46 3.95
C GLN A 97 9.93 -8.04 2.53
N TYR A 98 11.23 -7.94 2.24
CA TYR A 98 11.69 -7.53 0.91
C TYR A 98 11.47 -8.61 -0.15
N GLU A 99 11.57 -9.88 0.22
CA GLU A 99 11.24 -10.98 -0.70
C GLU A 99 9.80 -10.87 -1.21
N ARG A 100 8.87 -10.54 -0.33
CA ARG A 100 7.47 -10.33 -0.73
C ARG A 100 7.31 -9.12 -1.63
N LEU A 101 7.98 -8.01 -1.31
CA LEU A 101 7.91 -6.78 -2.10
C LEU A 101 8.54 -6.95 -3.50
N VAL A 102 9.62 -7.70 -3.59
CA VAL A 102 10.27 -8.00 -4.87
C VAL A 102 9.35 -8.85 -5.77
N GLY A 103 8.52 -9.69 -5.17
CA GLY A 103 7.52 -10.46 -5.90
C GLY A 103 6.35 -9.64 -6.42
N ASN A 104 6.17 -8.42 -5.93
CA ASN A 104 5.12 -7.52 -6.40
C ASN A 104 5.57 -6.79 -7.66
N GLU A 105 4.63 -6.57 -8.57
CA GLU A 105 4.87 -5.74 -9.74
C GLU A 105 4.33 -4.33 -9.52
N GLU A 106 4.90 -3.36 -10.24
CA GLU A 106 4.36 -2.02 -10.25
C GLU A 106 2.94 -2.04 -10.81
N LYS A 107 2.03 -1.34 -10.14
CA LYS A 107 0.65 -1.18 -10.60
C LYS A 107 0.39 0.27 -10.94
N PHE A 108 -0.43 0.49 -11.96
CA PHE A 108 -0.91 1.82 -12.26
C PHE A 108 -1.92 2.25 -11.20
N ALA A 109 -1.79 3.49 -10.74
CA ALA A 109 -2.80 4.07 -9.87
C ALA A 109 -4.11 4.22 -10.66
N PRO A 110 -5.28 4.10 -10.01
CA PRO A 110 -6.54 4.42 -10.67
C PRO A 110 -6.52 5.86 -11.19
N SER A 111 -7.24 6.12 -12.27
CA SER A 111 -7.37 7.47 -12.79
C SER A 111 -8.07 8.36 -11.77
N ARG A 112 -7.92 9.67 -11.93
CA ARG A 112 -8.61 10.64 -11.08
C ARG A 112 -10.12 10.40 -11.07
N SER A 113 -10.70 10.12 -12.25
CA SER A 113 -12.12 9.81 -12.37
C SER A 113 -12.52 8.54 -11.61
N GLU A 114 -11.72 7.49 -11.70
CA GLU A 114 -11.97 6.24 -10.98
C GLU A 114 -11.94 6.43 -9.47
N LEU A 115 -10.98 7.19 -8.95
CA LEU A 115 -10.90 7.49 -7.52
C LEU A 115 -12.09 8.32 -7.05
N PHE A 116 -12.50 9.32 -7.84
CA PHE A 116 -13.70 10.09 -7.52
C PHE A 116 -14.95 9.23 -7.53
N MET A 117 -15.08 8.30 -8.47
CA MET A 117 -16.21 7.37 -8.49
C MET A 117 -16.23 6.46 -7.26
N GLN A 118 -15.08 5.93 -6.86
CA GLN A 118 -14.96 5.12 -5.65
C GLN A 118 -15.38 5.90 -4.40
N ALA A 119 -14.90 7.13 -4.27
CA ALA A 119 -15.28 7.98 -3.16
C ALA A 119 -16.77 8.33 -3.18
N ALA A 120 -17.34 8.54 -4.37
CA ALA A 120 -18.74 8.88 -4.55
C ALA A 120 -19.67 7.72 -4.20
N GLU A 121 -19.24 6.47 -4.37
CA GLU A 121 -20.06 5.29 -4.08
C GLU A 121 -20.54 5.22 -2.64
N THR A 122 -19.78 5.77 -1.69
CA THR A 122 -20.13 5.73 -0.28
C THR A 122 -20.98 6.94 0.16
N LEU A 123 -21.06 8.00 -0.66
CA LEU A 123 -21.77 9.21 -0.31
C LEU A 123 -23.27 9.02 -0.06
N PRO A 124 -24.02 8.29 -0.90
CA PRO A 124 -25.44 8.09 -0.66
C PRO A 124 -25.74 7.48 0.70
N ASN A 125 -24.99 6.46 1.09
CA ASN A 125 -25.17 5.80 2.38
C ASN A 125 -24.82 6.72 3.54
N LYS A 126 -23.74 7.47 3.43
CA LYS A 126 -23.34 8.46 4.44
C LYS A 126 -24.37 9.57 4.58
N LEU A 127 -24.93 10.03 3.46
CA LEU A 127 -25.98 11.03 3.46
C LEU A 127 -27.24 10.51 4.14
N MET A 128 -27.66 9.30 3.83
CA MET A 128 -28.82 8.66 4.43
C MET A 128 -28.66 8.51 5.95
N GLU A 129 -27.48 8.09 6.39
CA GLU A 129 -27.17 7.99 7.82
C GLU A 129 -27.31 9.34 8.52
N LYS A 130 -26.78 10.40 7.93
CA LYS A 130 -26.85 11.76 8.49
C LYS A 130 -28.30 12.24 8.60
N ILE A 131 -29.09 12.03 7.58
CA ILE A 131 -30.50 12.42 7.55
C ILE A 131 -31.28 11.62 8.59
N PHE A 132 -31.04 10.29 8.62
CA PHE A 132 -31.70 9.40 9.57
C PHE A 132 -31.39 9.79 11.02
N ASP A 133 -30.12 10.05 11.34
CA ASP A 133 -29.69 10.46 12.68
C ASP A 133 -30.36 11.76 13.11
N HIS A 134 -30.53 12.71 12.18
CA HIS A 134 -31.20 13.98 12.48
C HIS A 134 -32.66 13.77 12.90
N TYR A 135 -33.36 12.86 12.21
CA TYR A 135 -34.79 12.62 12.48
C TYR A 135 -35.03 11.57 13.57
N SER A 136 -34.04 10.82 13.98
CA SER A 136 -34.16 9.78 15.02
C SER A 136 -33.96 10.32 16.43
N ASN A 137 -33.36 11.49 16.54
CA ASN A 137 -33.08 12.13 17.83
C ASN A 137 -34.18 13.12 18.21
#